data_22c53b99ae9363dc27f48baacdc8880f
#
_entry.id   22c53b99ae9363dc27f48baacdc8880f
#
_cell.length_a   1.000
_cell.length_b   1.000
_cell.length_c   1.000
_cell.angle_alpha   90.00
_cell.angle_beta   90.00
_cell.angle_gamma   90.00
#
_symmetry.space_group_name_H-M   'P 1'
#
loop_
_entity.id
_entity.type
_entity.pdbx_description
1 polymer ?
#
loop_
_entity_poly.entity_id
_entity_poly.type
_entity_poly.pdbx_seq_one_letter_code
_entity_poly.pdbx_strand_id
1 'polypeptide(L)'
;MTRKRKLLALIMAIAVIGSLFCTLGFAAADEVAAADAANVVAVDIDGEITEYNLDEYEGEVVAVEETKGAKDYVDSYADNLTNDPDFKTNIQTALAKVRESISKYATIWALVPPIIAILLALITKEVYSSLIVGIVVGGFIYAGGNFETAINHILFDGFVSSLSDSYNMGIIVFLVLLGALVAMMNKAGGSAAFGRWASKHIKSRVGAQLATVLLGCLIFIDDYFNCLTVGSVMRPVCDEKKVSRAKLSYLIDATAAPICIIAPISSWAAAVAGFAKGAGAENGISLFVSAIPYNFYAIFTILMMVILAVTKFDYGPMKLHEKNALEKGDLFTTGDRVSNDDVEANPKGKVIDLVLPVVVLIIACVFGMIYSGGFFDGESFINAFSNSDASVGLVIGSAIAIVFTVVYLLARRVISFKEAMASLPEGFKAMVPAILILTCAWTLKAMTDSLGAKIYISQLVEGSAGALQMLLPAIIFIIAVGLSFATGTSWGTFGILIPIVLSVFEPSNPLMIVSISACMAGAVCGDHCSPISDTTIMASAGAQSNHINHVSTQLPYALTVAGISFVTYIIAGVLARFNLALVALPVGIVLTVATLLVIKAVTKKKA
;
A
#
# COMPACT_ATOMS: atom_id res chain seq x y z
N MET A 1 -9.90 -23.59 -15.78
CA MET A 1 -9.66 -23.19 -17.19
C MET A 1 -8.59 -24.06 -17.80
N THR A 2 -8.82 -24.64 -19.00
CA THR A 2 -7.84 -25.49 -19.65
C THR A 2 -6.60 -24.69 -20.09
N ARG A 3 -5.42 -25.32 -20.07
CA ARG A 3 -4.12 -24.74 -20.47
C ARG A 3 -4.19 -23.97 -21.81
N LYS A 4 -5.06 -24.40 -22.74
CA LYS A 4 -5.34 -23.72 -24.01
C LYS A 4 -6.02 -22.36 -23.85
N ARG A 5 -6.92 -22.18 -22.87
CA ARG A 5 -7.57 -20.88 -22.62
C ARG A 5 -6.64 -19.86 -21.98
N LYS A 6 -5.69 -20.31 -21.13
CA LYS A 6 -4.65 -19.44 -20.56
C LYS A 6 -3.66 -18.97 -21.63
N LEU A 7 -3.27 -19.88 -22.55
CA LEU A 7 -2.39 -19.54 -23.67
C LEU A 7 -3.09 -18.60 -24.67
N LEU A 8 -4.38 -18.82 -24.95
CA LEU A 8 -5.16 -17.94 -25.82
C LEU A 8 -5.35 -16.55 -25.22
N ALA A 9 -5.58 -16.44 -23.90
CA ALA A 9 -5.66 -15.17 -23.20
C ALA A 9 -4.31 -14.43 -23.22
N LEU A 10 -3.19 -15.14 -23.07
CA LEU A 10 -1.85 -14.56 -23.19
C LEU A 10 -1.55 -14.09 -24.62
N ILE A 11 -1.89 -14.89 -25.61
CA ILE A 11 -1.72 -14.53 -27.04
C ILE A 11 -2.63 -13.35 -27.39
N MET A 12 -3.87 -13.33 -26.90
CA MET A 12 -4.77 -12.18 -27.11
C MET A 12 -4.27 -10.92 -26.39
N ALA A 13 -3.74 -11.03 -25.17
CA ALA A 13 -3.13 -9.90 -24.48
C ALA A 13 -1.91 -9.37 -25.23
N ILE A 14 -1.04 -10.25 -25.73
CA ILE A 14 0.12 -9.87 -26.57
C ILE A 14 -0.33 -9.28 -27.91
N ALA A 15 -1.39 -9.81 -28.54
CA ALA A 15 -1.93 -9.29 -29.79
C ALA A 15 -2.61 -7.91 -29.59
N VAL A 16 -3.32 -7.70 -28.48
CA VAL A 16 -3.90 -6.39 -28.12
C VAL A 16 -2.80 -5.39 -27.81
N ILE A 17 -1.76 -5.78 -27.09
CA ILE A 17 -0.59 -4.96 -26.84
C ILE A 17 0.13 -4.65 -28.18
N GLY A 18 0.35 -5.63 -29.04
CA GLY A 18 0.94 -5.45 -30.35
C GLY A 18 0.11 -4.56 -31.29
N SER A 19 -1.23 -4.69 -31.29
CA SER A 19 -2.12 -3.84 -32.08
C SER A 19 -2.19 -2.40 -31.53
N LEU A 20 -2.12 -2.24 -30.19
CA LEU A 20 -2.00 -0.93 -29.56
C LEU A 20 -0.68 -0.24 -29.97
N PHE A 21 0.43 -0.99 -30.02
CA PHE A 21 1.73 -0.47 -30.49
C PHE A 21 1.74 -0.12 -31.97
N CYS A 22 1.08 -0.91 -32.83
CA CYS A 22 0.94 -0.57 -34.25
C CYS A 22 0.06 0.66 -34.49
N THR A 23 -1.06 0.80 -33.77
CA THR A 23 -1.95 1.97 -33.90
C THR A 23 -1.33 3.24 -33.29
N LEU A 24 -0.55 3.12 -32.22
CA LEU A 24 0.15 4.27 -31.60
C LEU A 24 1.35 4.73 -32.43
N GLY A 25 2.01 3.84 -33.18
CA GLY A 25 3.09 4.19 -34.12
C GLY A 25 2.61 4.92 -35.36
N PHE A 26 1.35 4.73 -35.80
CA PHE A 26 0.78 5.39 -36.99
C PHE A 26 0.04 6.70 -36.66
N ALA A 27 -0.52 6.84 -35.44
CA ALA A 27 -1.21 8.08 -35.06
C ALA A 27 -0.26 9.24 -34.71
N ALA A 28 0.99 8.95 -34.36
CA ALA A 28 1.98 9.99 -34.03
C ALA A 28 2.59 10.69 -35.24
N ALA A 29 2.34 10.22 -36.47
CA ALA A 29 2.92 10.78 -37.68
C ALA A 29 2.07 11.87 -38.37
N ASP A 30 0.76 11.97 -38.04
CA ASP A 30 -0.15 12.86 -38.79
C ASP A 30 -0.63 14.12 -38.01
N GLU A 31 -0.28 14.30 -36.73
CA GLU A 31 -0.71 15.46 -35.93
C GLU A 31 0.36 16.53 -35.65
N VAL A 32 1.53 16.42 -36.26
CA VAL A 32 2.62 17.41 -36.08
C VAL A 32 2.49 18.63 -37.03
N ALA A 33 1.43 18.73 -37.82
CA ALA A 33 1.29 19.78 -38.84
C ALA A 33 0.45 21.00 -38.43
N ALA A 34 0.07 21.21 -37.17
CA ALA A 34 -0.71 22.37 -36.77
C ALA A 34 -0.44 22.82 -35.33
N ALA A 35 0.73 23.39 -35.06
CA ALA A 35 0.91 24.32 -33.94
C ALA A 35 2.15 25.22 -34.22
N ASP A 36 1.96 26.24 -35.02
CA ASP A 36 2.71 27.49 -34.94
C ASP A 36 2.30 28.19 -33.63
N ALA A 37 2.86 27.79 -32.52
CA ALA A 37 2.78 28.57 -31.30
C ALA A 37 3.91 28.16 -30.34
N ALA A 38 4.87 29.04 -30.25
CA ALA A 38 5.78 29.28 -29.16
C ALA A 38 6.71 28.10 -28.77
N ASN A 39 7.99 28.34 -28.97
CA ASN A 39 9.08 27.65 -28.29
C ASN A 39 9.04 27.89 -26.76
N VAL A 40 7.92 27.60 -26.12
CA VAL A 40 7.72 27.76 -24.66
C VAL A 40 7.69 26.39 -24.02
N VAL A 41 8.54 26.17 -23.03
CA VAL A 41 8.54 24.96 -22.18
C VAL A 41 8.09 25.35 -20.78
N ALA A 42 7.01 24.74 -20.30
CA ALA A 42 6.58 24.88 -18.94
C ALA A 42 7.33 23.86 -18.05
N VAL A 43 8.01 24.36 -17.05
CA VAL A 43 8.77 23.54 -16.09
C VAL A 43 8.21 23.79 -14.69
N ASP A 44 7.87 22.73 -13.99
CA ASP A 44 7.44 22.80 -12.59
C ASP A 44 8.69 22.72 -11.69
N ILE A 45 8.95 23.81 -10.97
CA ILE A 45 10.01 23.90 -9.96
C ILE A 45 9.32 24.19 -8.62
N ASP A 46 9.39 23.29 -7.69
CA ASP A 46 8.84 23.44 -6.34
C ASP A 46 7.33 23.77 -6.27
N GLY A 47 6.53 23.29 -7.24
CA GLY A 47 5.10 23.56 -7.32
C GLY A 47 4.73 24.88 -8.03
N GLU A 48 5.69 25.63 -8.55
CA GLU A 48 5.48 26.77 -9.45
C GLU A 48 5.77 26.37 -10.91
N ILE A 49 4.77 26.49 -11.77
CA ILE A 49 4.94 26.27 -13.20
C ILE A 49 5.55 27.54 -13.80
N THR A 50 6.79 27.43 -14.25
CA THR A 50 7.50 28.52 -14.92
C THR A 50 7.57 28.22 -16.41
N GLU A 51 7.06 29.12 -17.23
CA GLU A 51 7.15 29.05 -18.69
C GLU A 51 8.44 29.69 -19.18
N TYR A 52 9.24 28.93 -19.91
CA TYR A 52 10.48 29.40 -20.51
C TYR A 52 10.32 29.53 -22.04
N ASN A 53 10.57 30.72 -22.57
CA ASN A 53 10.60 30.95 -24.01
C ASN A 53 12.02 30.65 -24.55
N LEU A 54 12.13 29.59 -25.34
CA LEU A 54 13.40 29.09 -25.84
C LEU A 54 14.05 30.01 -26.90
N ASP A 55 13.29 30.96 -27.47
CA ASP A 55 13.82 31.92 -28.44
C ASP A 55 14.59 33.08 -27.77
N GLU A 56 14.37 33.30 -26.46
CA GLU A 56 15.02 34.36 -25.68
C GLU A 56 16.26 33.88 -24.89
N TYR A 57 16.63 32.62 -25.00
CA TYR A 57 17.65 32.03 -24.14
C TYR A 57 19.05 32.11 -24.75
N GLU A 58 19.84 33.07 -24.29
CA GLU A 58 21.30 33.19 -24.51
C GLU A 58 22.05 32.78 -23.22
N GLY A 59 22.31 31.47 -23.02
CA GLY A 59 23.51 31.05 -22.29
C GLY A 59 23.46 30.67 -20.81
N GLU A 60 22.32 30.36 -20.15
CA GLU A 60 22.33 29.69 -18.86
C GLU A 60 21.38 28.48 -18.83
N VAL A 61 21.89 27.30 -18.44
CA VAL A 61 21.10 26.09 -18.26
C VAL A 61 20.59 26.06 -16.83
N VAL A 62 19.29 26.22 -16.63
CA VAL A 62 18.65 26.07 -15.31
C VAL A 62 18.35 24.59 -15.08
N ALA A 63 18.83 24.05 -14.00
CA ALA A 63 18.61 22.65 -13.62
C ALA A 63 17.13 22.40 -13.32
N VAL A 64 16.55 21.41 -14.00
CA VAL A 64 15.16 20.97 -13.79
C VAL A 64 15.14 19.88 -12.71
N GLU A 65 14.59 20.15 -11.55
CA GLU A 65 14.82 19.32 -10.36
C GLU A 65 13.91 18.11 -10.16
N GLU A 66 12.88 17.84 -10.94
CA GLU A 66 11.95 16.75 -10.57
C GLU A 66 11.60 15.69 -11.62
N THR A 67 12.15 15.69 -12.79
CA THR A 67 12.15 14.49 -13.63
C THR A 67 13.54 13.88 -13.62
N LYS A 68 13.79 12.93 -12.73
CA LYS A 68 15.12 12.34 -12.54
C LYS A 68 15.78 11.92 -13.86
N GLY A 69 15.01 11.38 -14.80
CA GLY A 69 15.48 11.02 -16.13
C GLY A 69 15.76 12.23 -17.05
N ALA A 70 15.01 13.31 -16.97
CA ALA A 70 15.27 14.53 -17.74
C ALA A 70 16.44 15.31 -17.14
N LYS A 71 16.60 15.31 -15.82
CA LYS A 71 17.72 15.92 -15.11
C LYS A 71 19.05 15.23 -15.46
N ASP A 72 19.12 13.91 -15.35
CA ASP A 72 20.33 13.13 -15.67
C ASP A 72 20.72 13.30 -17.14
N TYR A 73 19.74 13.47 -18.03
CA TYR A 73 19.99 13.70 -19.46
C TYR A 73 20.47 15.13 -19.71
N VAL A 74 19.89 16.13 -19.07
CA VAL A 74 20.32 17.55 -19.16
C VAL A 74 21.67 17.74 -18.49
N ASP A 75 21.91 17.20 -17.30
CA ASP A 75 23.19 17.30 -16.59
C ASP A 75 24.32 16.57 -17.32
N SER A 76 24.08 15.41 -17.93
CA SER A 76 25.08 14.72 -18.75
C SER A 76 25.42 15.44 -20.05
N TYR A 77 24.53 16.28 -20.55
CA TYR A 77 24.75 17.10 -21.75
C TYR A 77 25.31 18.48 -21.39
N ALA A 78 24.98 19.07 -20.26
CA ALA A 78 25.39 20.41 -19.86
C ALA A 78 26.93 20.57 -19.81
N ASP A 79 27.64 19.56 -19.31
CA ASP A 79 29.10 19.55 -19.20
C ASP A 79 29.79 19.47 -20.59
N ASN A 80 29.10 18.94 -21.60
CA ASN A 80 29.63 18.79 -22.96
C ASN A 80 29.18 19.91 -23.89
N LEU A 81 28.15 20.69 -23.57
CA LEU A 81 27.48 21.63 -24.44
C LEU A 81 28.15 23.01 -24.55
N THR A 82 28.96 23.39 -23.58
CA THR A 82 29.64 24.71 -23.53
C THR A 82 30.68 24.90 -24.64
N ASN A 83 31.07 23.84 -25.33
CA ASN A 83 32.10 23.87 -26.38
C ASN A 83 31.64 23.33 -27.75
N ASP A 84 30.37 23.06 -27.96
CA ASP A 84 29.86 22.46 -29.20
C ASP A 84 29.23 23.55 -30.11
N PRO A 85 29.68 23.70 -31.37
CA PRO A 85 29.09 24.66 -32.31
C PRO A 85 27.63 24.32 -32.73
N ASP A 86 27.16 23.08 -32.47
CA ASP A 86 25.78 22.64 -32.72
C ASP A 86 24.88 22.68 -31.48
N PHE A 87 25.27 23.43 -30.45
CA PHE A 87 24.58 23.57 -29.17
C PHE A 87 23.07 23.78 -29.31
N LYS A 88 22.65 24.74 -30.17
CA LYS A 88 21.24 25.05 -30.42
C LYS A 88 20.47 23.86 -30.99
N THR A 89 21.09 23.13 -31.93
CA THR A 89 20.50 21.95 -32.59
C THR A 89 20.39 20.78 -31.62
N ASN A 90 21.40 20.61 -30.78
CA ASN A 90 21.44 19.52 -29.81
C ASN A 90 20.44 19.74 -28.65
N ILE A 91 20.29 20.98 -28.18
CA ILE A 91 19.22 21.35 -27.23
C ILE A 91 17.85 21.17 -27.87
N GLN A 92 17.61 21.63 -29.07
CA GLN A 92 16.34 21.45 -29.75
C GLN A 92 15.99 19.98 -29.94
N THR A 93 16.98 19.13 -30.22
CA THR A 93 16.79 17.68 -30.36
C THR A 93 16.53 17.02 -29.03
N ALA A 94 17.23 17.44 -27.97
CA ALA A 94 16.98 16.96 -26.59
C ALA A 94 15.60 17.38 -26.10
N LEU A 95 15.21 18.63 -26.31
CA LEU A 95 13.90 19.17 -25.99
C LEU A 95 12.77 18.56 -26.83
N ALA A 96 13.01 18.22 -28.10
CA ALA A 96 12.03 17.49 -28.91
C ALA A 96 11.79 16.09 -28.35
N LYS A 97 12.83 15.39 -27.90
CA LYS A 97 12.69 14.07 -27.21
C LYS A 97 12.00 14.19 -25.87
N VAL A 98 12.30 15.25 -25.10
CA VAL A 98 11.57 15.55 -23.85
C VAL A 98 10.11 15.89 -24.15
N ARG A 99 9.80 16.69 -25.18
CA ARG A 99 8.44 16.97 -25.63
C ARG A 99 7.67 15.72 -26.06
N GLU A 100 8.33 14.81 -26.75
CA GLU A 100 7.72 13.54 -27.18
C GLU A 100 7.43 12.61 -25.99
N SER A 101 8.27 12.64 -24.96
CA SER A 101 7.99 12.00 -23.68
C SER A 101 6.91 12.74 -22.85
N ILE A 102 6.92 14.08 -22.85
CA ILE A 102 5.97 14.96 -22.18
C ILE A 102 4.55 14.89 -22.78
N SER A 103 4.38 14.56 -24.07
CA SER A 103 3.04 14.48 -24.68
C SER A 103 2.07 13.52 -23.98
N LYS A 104 2.61 12.56 -23.21
CA LYS A 104 1.83 11.61 -22.37
C LYS A 104 1.98 11.86 -20.89
N TYR A 105 2.87 12.78 -20.48
CA TYR A 105 3.12 13.13 -19.09
C TYR A 105 1.92 13.87 -18.50
N ALA A 106 1.61 13.57 -17.25
CA ALA A 106 0.48 14.16 -16.53
C ALA A 106 -0.87 14.04 -17.28
N THR A 107 -1.06 12.96 -18.03
CA THR A 107 -2.31 12.64 -18.73
C THR A 107 -2.88 11.30 -18.25
N ILE A 108 -4.03 10.90 -18.79
CA ILE A 108 -4.64 9.59 -18.49
C ILE A 108 -3.69 8.40 -18.75
N TRP A 109 -2.69 8.58 -19.62
CA TRP A 109 -1.68 7.57 -19.91
C TRP A 109 -0.84 7.18 -18.69
N ALA A 110 -0.69 8.08 -17.73
CA ALA A 110 0.00 7.80 -16.47
C ALA A 110 -0.70 6.73 -15.63
N LEU A 111 -2.00 6.53 -15.79
CA LEU A 111 -2.77 5.50 -15.08
C LEU A 111 -2.86 4.18 -15.86
N VAL A 112 -2.42 4.13 -17.12
CA VAL A 112 -2.50 2.92 -17.95
C VAL A 112 -1.66 1.75 -17.37
N PRO A 113 -0.40 1.94 -16.93
CA PRO A 113 0.40 0.86 -16.37
C PRO A 113 -0.26 0.15 -15.18
N PRO A 114 -0.67 0.85 -14.11
CA PRO A 114 -1.33 0.20 -12.97
C PRO A 114 -2.70 -0.38 -13.33
N ILE A 115 -3.48 0.26 -14.21
CA ILE A 115 -4.77 -0.28 -14.66
C ILE A 115 -4.57 -1.61 -15.38
N ILE A 116 -3.58 -1.72 -16.29
CA ILE A 116 -3.27 -2.97 -16.99
C ILE A 116 -2.82 -4.04 -16.00
N ALA A 117 -1.91 -3.72 -15.07
CA ALA A 117 -1.46 -4.66 -14.06
C ALA A 117 -2.63 -5.19 -13.22
N ILE A 118 -3.53 -4.31 -12.76
CA ILE A 118 -4.71 -4.67 -11.97
C ILE A 118 -5.67 -5.55 -12.77
N LEU A 119 -6.04 -5.14 -13.98
CA LEU A 119 -6.96 -5.90 -14.82
C LEU A 119 -6.40 -7.29 -15.15
N LEU A 120 -5.13 -7.39 -15.50
CA LEU A 120 -4.48 -8.67 -15.75
C LEU A 120 -4.45 -9.54 -14.48
N ALA A 121 -4.11 -8.98 -13.30
CA ALA A 121 -4.11 -9.72 -12.05
C ALA A 121 -5.49 -10.29 -11.70
N LEU A 122 -6.55 -9.53 -11.92
CA LEU A 122 -7.93 -9.98 -11.69
C LEU A 122 -8.37 -11.06 -12.69
N ILE A 123 -7.97 -10.95 -13.96
CA ILE A 123 -8.37 -11.90 -15.01
C ILE A 123 -7.55 -13.19 -14.92
N THR A 124 -6.22 -13.06 -14.81
CA THR A 124 -5.29 -14.21 -14.85
C THR A 124 -5.16 -14.90 -13.49
N LYS A 125 -5.44 -14.17 -12.41
CA LYS A 125 -5.17 -14.54 -11.01
C LYS A 125 -3.68 -14.83 -10.78
N GLU A 126 -2.82 -14.14 -11.50
CA GLU A 126 -1.38 -14.26 -11.42
C GLU A 126 -0.78 -12.85 -11.32
N VAL A 127 -0.09 -12.57 -10.21
CA VAL A 127 0.36 -11.23 -9.84
C VAL A 127 1.67 -10.85 -10.52
N TYR A 128 2.66 -11.76 -10.54
CA TYR A 128 4.00 -11.43 -11.04
C TYR A 128 4.00 -11.01 -12.50
N SER A 129 3.40 -11.84 -13.37
CA SER A 129 3.30 -11.52 -14.80
C SER A 129 2.49 -10.25 -15.04
N SER A 130 1.45 -10.02 -14.24
CA SER A 130 0.59 -8.84 -14.36
C SER A 130 1.35 -7.56 -14.02
N LEU A 131 2.12 -7.56 -12.93
CA LEU A 131 2.98 -6.45 -12.54
C LEU A 131 4.08 -6.20 -13.60
N ILE A 132 4.75 -7.26 -14.05
CA ILE A 132 5.81 -7.14 -15.09
C ILE A 132 5.23 -6.54 -16.38
N VAL A 133 4.04 -6.97 -16.82
CA VAL A 133 3.40 -6.37 -18.01
C VAL A 133 3.08 -4.91 -17.79
N GLY A 134 2.55 -4.54 -16.61
CA GLY A 134 2.31 -3.14 -16.25
C GLY A 134 3.61 -2.30 -16.29
N ILE A 135 4.69 -2.82 -15.70
CA ILE A 135 6.01 -2.18 -15.70
C ILE A 135 6.52 -1.98 -17.13
N VAL A 136 6.45 -3.04 -17.96
CA VAL A 136 6.90 -2.96 -19.37
C VAL A 136 6.09 -1.91 -20.13
N VAL A 137 4.77 -1.93 -19.99
CA VAL A 137 3.90 -0.92 -20.63
C VAL A 137 4.27 0.49 -20.15
N GLY A 138 4.49 0.69 -18.85
CA GLY A 138 4.90 1.98 -18.30
C GLY A 138 6.21 2.48 -18.89
N GLY A 139 7.24 1.63 -18.93
CA GLY A 139 8.54 1.95 -19.49
C GLY A 139 8.47 2.30 -20.98
N PHE A 140 7.65 1.57 -21.77
CA PHE A 140 7.47 1.87 -23.19
C PHE A 140 6.65 3.14 -23.45
N ILE A 141 5.66 3.46 -22.60
CA ILE A 141 4.92 4.73 -22.68
C ILE A 141 5.87 5.89 -22.38
N TYR A 142 6.69 5.75 -21.32
CA TYR A 142 7.71 6.75 -20.96
C TYR A 142 8.71 6.99 -22.09
N ALA A 143 9.22 5.92 -22.68
CA ALA A 143 10.25 5.97 -23.72
C ALA A 143 9.73 6.37 -25.11
N GLY A 144 8.42 6.67 -25.28
CA GLY A 144 7.86 6.98 -26.60
C GLY A 144 8.05 5.86 -27.64
N GLY A 145 8.24 4.60 -27.20
CA GLY A 145 8.50 3.44 -28.05
C GLY A 145 9.97 3.14 -28.31
N ASN A 146 10.91 3.94 -27.81
CA ASN A 146 12.34 3.64 -27.91
C ASN A 146 12.68 2.45 -26.99
N PHE A 147 13.20 1.37 -27.58
CA PHE A 147 13.46 0.13 -26.85
C PHE A 147 14.58 0.27 -25.81
N GLU A 148 15.68 0.93 -26.17
CA GLU A 148 16.84 1.11 -25.28
C GLU A 148 16.46 1.97 -24.07
N THR A 149 15.83 3.11 -24.30
CA THR A 149 15.33 4.00 -23.25
C THR A 149 14.33 3.27 -22.35
N ALA A 150 13.40 2.48 -22.92
CA ALA A 150 12.43 1.72 -22.14
C ALA A 150 13.11 0.70 -21.23
N ILE A 151 14.06 -0.07 -21.75
CA ILE A 151 14.79 -1.08 -20.96
C ILE A 151 15.62 -0.44 -19.87
N ASN A 152 16.36 0.63 -20.17
CA ASN A 152 17.14 1.35 -19.17
C ASN A 152 16.25 1.93 -18.07
N HIS A 153 15.14 2.57 -18.43
CA HIS A 153 14.17 3.10 -17.48
C HIS A 153 13.58 2.01 -16.58
N ILE A 154 13.17 0.87 -17.16
CA ILE A 154 12.63 -0.26 -16.40
C ILE A 154 13.67 -0.84 -15.44
N LEU A 155 14.89 -1.11 -15.93
CA LEU A 155 15.90 -1.81 -15.14
C LEU A 155 16.56 -0.90 -14.11
N PHE A 156 17.04 0.27 -14.51
CA PHE A 156 17.84 1.15 -13.65
C PHE A 156 16.97 2.11 -12.85
N ASP A 157 16.10 2.88 -13.48
CA ASP A 157 15.23 3.83 -12.77
C ASP A 157 14.07 3.11 -12.05
N GLY A 158 13.67 1.92 -12.54
CA GLY A 158 12.67 1.08 -11.94
C GLY A 158 13.26 0.13 -10.88
N PHE A 159 13.75 -1.04 -11.31
CA PHE A 159 14.16 -2.11 -10.38
C PHE A 159 15.36 -1.74 -9.52
N VAL A 160 16.45 -1.25 -10.12
CA VAL A 160 17.68 -0.93 -9.36
C VAL A 160 17.42 0.25 -8.42
N SER A 161 16.79 1.31 -8.87
CA SER A 161 16.45 2.47 -8.03
C SER A 161 15.53 2.06 -6.87
N SER A 162 14.48 1.26 -7.13
CA SER A 162 13.58 0.77 -6.09
C SER A 162 14.27 -0.08 -5.04
N LEU A 163 15.26 -0.89 -5.42
CA LEU A 163 16.05 -1.71 -4.50
C LEU A 163 17.17 -0.94 -3.82
N SER A 164 17.63 0.16 -4.42
CA SER A 164 18.66 1.03 -3.83
C SER A 164 18.07 2.06 -2.86
N ASP A 165 16.75 2.23 -2.88
CA ASP A 165 16.08 3.09 -1.92
C ASP A 165 16.23 2.55 -0.50
N SER A 166 16.70 3.38 0.43
CA SER A 166 17.03 2.96 1.79
C SER A 166 15.79 2.54 2.58
N TYR A 167 14.65 3.17 2.34
CA TYR A 167 13.38 2.81 2.99
C TYR A 167 12.91 1.44 2.51
N ASN A 168 12.86 1.21 1.20
CA ASN A 168 12.47 -0.06 0.61
C ASN A 168 13.41 -1.19 1.05
N MET A 169 14.72 -0.93 1.03
CA MET A 169 15.72 -1.90 1.49
C MET A 169 15.57 -2.20 2.98
N GLY A 170 15.26 -1.21 3.80
CA GLY A 170 14.95 -1.40 5.23
C GLY A 170 13.78 -2.35 5.42
N ILE A 171 12.70 -2.19 4.65
CA ILE A 171 11.55 -3.11 4.69
C ILE A 171 11.95 -4.54 4.28
N ILE A 172 12.76 -4.70 3.22
CA ILE A 172 13.25 -6.03 2.80
C ILE A 172 14.08 -6.68 3.91
N VAL A 173 15.02 -5.95 4.50
CA VAL A 173 15.85 -6.46 5.62
C VAL A 173 14.97 -6.85 6.80
N PHE A 174 14.01 -6.02 7.17
CA PHE A 174 13.03 -6.34 8.22
C PHE A 174 12.25 -7.62 7.92
N LEU A 175 11.73 -7.79 6.70
CA LEU A 175 11.01 -8.99 6.28
C LEU A 175 11.88 -10.25 6.44
N VAL A 176 13.13 -10.19 6.01
CA VAL A 176 14.09 -11.31 6.13
C VAL A 176 14.33 -11.67 7.60
N LEU A 177 14.62 -10.68 8.43
CA LEU A 177 14.86 -10.89 9.87
C LEU A 177 13.60 -11.41 10.58
N LEU A 178 12.43 -10.88 10.25
CA LEU A 178 11.18 -11.36 10.81
C LEU A 178 10.86 -12.78 10.37
N GLY A 179 11.03 -13.10 9.09
CA GLY A 179 10.88 -14.47 8.59
C GLY A 179 11.80 -15.46 9.32
N ALA A 180 13.04 -15.08 9.56
CA ALA A 180 13.99 -15.87 10.34
C ALA A 180 13.54 -16.04 11.81
N LEU A 181 13.03 -14.97 12.44
CA LEU A 181 12.49 -15.01 13.79
C LEU A 181 11.31 -16.00 13.89
N VAL A 182 10.37 -15.92 12.94
CA VAL A 182 9.22 -16.83 12.85
C VAL A 182 9.68 -18.28 12.65
N ALA A 183 10.64 -18.52 11.76
CA ALA A 183 11.19 -19.85 11.54
C ALA A 183 11.83 -20.44 12.82
N MET A 184 12.57 -19.63 13.58
CA MET A 184 13.14 -20.04 14.88
C MET A 184 12.06 -20.35 15.90
N MET A 185 11.03 -19.52 16.05
CA MET A 185 9.92 -19.75 16.97
C MET A 185 9.15 -21.03 16.62
N ASN A 186 8.98 -21.32 15.32
CA ASN A 186 8.33 -22.54 14.85
C ASN A 186 9.18 -23.78 15.15
N LYS A 187 10.50 -23.75 14.88
CA LYS A 187 11.44 -24.84 15.23
C LYS A 187 11.53 -25.07 16.72
N ALA A 188 11.47 -24.01 17.52
CA ALA A 188 11.40 -24.11 18.97
C ALA A 188 10.08 -24.74 19.46
N GLY A 189 9.08 -24.88 18.58
CA GLY A 189 7.76 -25.39 18.94
C GLY A 189 6.88 -24.39 19.67
N GLY A 190 7.27 -23.11 19.68
CA GLY A 190 6.55 -22.03 20.34
C GLY A 190 5.16 -21.82 19.77
N SER A 191 5.04 -21.79 18.44
CA SER A 191 3.76 -21.62 17.72
C SER A 191 2.80 -22.79 18.00
N ALA A 192 3.30 -24.04 17.97
CA ALA A 192 2.49 -25.22 18.30
C ALA A 192 2.08 -25.25 19.78
N ALA A 193 2.96 -24.82 20.69
CA ALA A 193 2.64 -24.70 22.10
C ALA A 193 1.59 -23.61 22.37
N PHE A 194 1.69 -22.47 21.66
CA PHE A 194 0.69 -21.41 21.71
C PHE A 194 -0.65 -21.88 21.15
N GLY A 195 -0.64 -22.58 20.01
CA GLY A 195 -1.85 -23.20 19.46
C GLY A 195 -2.54 -24.11 20.49
N ARG A 196 -1.80 -25.01 21.14
CA ARG A 196 -2.33 -25.88 22.22
C ARG A 196 -2.87 -25.09 23.43
N TRP A 197 -2.20 -24.00 23.82
CA TRP A 197 -2.67 -23.12 24.90
C TRP A 197 -3.93 -22.35 24.47
N ALA A 198 -3.90 -21.75 23.31
CA ALA A 198 -5.01 -20.96 22.76
C ALA A 198 -6.26 -21.82 22.54
N SER A 199 -6.10 -23.08 22.07
CA SER A 199 -7.19 -24.04 21.97
C SER A 199 -7.91 -24.28 23.28
N LYS A 200 -7.16 -24.33 24.37
CA LYS A 200 -7.73 -24.54 25.72
C LYS A 200 -8.48 -23.32 26.23
N HIS A 201 -8.03 -22.11 25.86
CA HIS A 201 -8.57 -20.85 26.37
C HIS A 201 -9.54 -20.19 25.39
N ILE A 202 -9.20 -20.17 24.11
CA ILE A 202 -10.06 -19.67 23.04
C ILE A 202 -10.91 -20.83 22.54
N LYS A 203 -12.07 -20.99 23.16
CA LYS A 203 -12.95 -22.14 22.92
C LYS A 203 -13.77 -22.06 21.64
N SER A 204 -13.85 -20.89 21.02
CA SER A 204 -14.73 -20.68 19.90
C SER A 204 -14.02 -20.02 18.72
N ARG A 205 -14.53 -20.28 17.52
CA ARG A 205 -14.11 -19.64 16.28
C ARG A 205 -14.31 -18.12 16.33
N VAL A 206 -15.40 -17.67 16.93
CA VAL A 206 -15.67 -16.24 17.18
C VAL A 206 -14.58 -15.65 18.08
N GLY A 207 -14.22 -16.38 19.15
CA GLY A 207 -13.13 -15.96 20.04
C GLY A 207 -11.79 -15.83 19.32
N ALA A 208 -11.46 -16.73 18.38
CA ALA A 208 -10.24 -16.63 17.60
C ALA A 208 -10.23 -15.38 16.71
N GLN A 209 -11.33 -15.11 16.01
CA GLN A 209 -11.46 -13.91 15.17
C GLN A 209 -11.40 -12.62 15.99
N LEU A 210 -12.12 -12.54 17.09
CA LEU A 210 -12.11 -11.37 17.98
C LEU A 210 -10.75 -11.16 18.66
N ALA A 211 -10.06 -12.24 19.02
CA ALA A 211 -8.70 -12.15 19.55
C ALA A 211 -7.70 -11.66 18.50
N THR A 212 -7.88 -12.06 17.23
CA THR A 212 -7.09 -11.52 16.11
C THR A 212 -7.32 -10.03 15.95
N VAL A 213 -8.58 -9.59 15.95
CA VAL A 213 -8.94 -8.17 15.87
C VAL A 213 -8.36 -7.38 17.03
N LEU A 214 -8.51 -7.90 18.26
CA LEU A 214 -7.97 -7.25 19.45
C LEU A 214 -6.45 -7.11 19.40
N LEU A 215 -5.74 -8.16 19.01
CA LEU A 215 -4.29 -8.13 18.88
C LEU A 215 -3.86 -7.13 17.79
N GLY A 216 -4.55 -7.10 16.65
CA GLY A 216 -4.32 -6.12 15.61
C GLY A 216 -4.54 -4.68 16.09
N CYS A 217 -5.59 -4.44 16.87
CA CYS A 217 -5.82 -3.13 17.49
C CYS A 217 -4.75 -2.74 18.52
N LEU A 218 -4.12 -3.69 19.18
CA LEU A 218 -3.04 -3.43 20.15
C LEU A 218 -1.70 -3.12 19.47
N ILE A 219 -1.50 -3.60 18.24
CA ILE A 219 -0.29 -3.36 17.45
C ILE A 219 -0.57 -2.24 16.45
N PHE A 220 -0.84 -1.05 16.94
CA PHE A 220 -1.24 0.12 16.15
C PHE A 220 -0.09 1.00 15.67
N ILE A 221 1.14 0.65 16.00
CA ILE A 221 2.32 1.52 15.82
C ILE A 221 2.66 1.67 14.35
N ASP A 222 2.63 0.54 13.62
CA ASP A 222 2.98 0.45 12.21
C ASP A 222 2.20 -0.72 11.56
N ASP A 223 1.73 -0.51 10.35
CA ASP A 223 0.87 -1.46 9.63
C ASP A 223 1.62 -2.69 9.12
N TYR A 224 2.86 -2.52 8.64
CA TYR A 224 3.69 -3.65 8.21
C TYR A 224 4.01 -4.58 9.39
N PHE A 225 4.41 -3.98 10.49
CA PHE A 225 4.65 -4.70 11.72
C PHE A 225 3.40 -5.41 12.23
N ASN A 226 2.24 -4.76 12.15
CA ASN A 226 0.94 -5.35 12.47
C ASN A 226 0.70 -6.60 11.62
N CYS A 227 0.73 -6.47 10.29
CA CYS A 227 0.44 -7.56 9.35
C CYS A 227 1.23 -8.84 9.66
N LEU A 228 2.52 -8.69 9.86
CA LEU A 228 3.42 -9.84 10.02
C LEU A 228 3.35 -10.44 11.43
N THR A 229 3.22 -9.58 12.45
CA THR A 229 3.18 -10.04 13.85
C THR A 229 1.85 -10.70 14.18
N VAL A 230 0.72 -10.05 13.88
CA VAL A 230 -0.62 -10.61 14.11
C VAL A 230 -0.77 -11.92 13.33
N GLY A 231 -0.30 -11.94 12.07
CA GLY A 231 -0.32 -13.13 11.23
C GLY A 231 0.44 -14.30 11.86
N SER A 232 1.69 -14.08 12.25
CA SER A 232 2.52 -15.14 12.83
C SER A 232 1.96 -15.70 14.14
N VAL A 233 1.39 -14.82 14.97
CA VAL A 233 0.85 -15.18 16.29
C VAL A 233 -0.51 -15.87 16.19
N MET A 234 -1.42 -15.34 15.38
CA MET A 234 -2.82 -15.80 15.33
C MET A 234 -3.07 -16.94 14.35
N ARG A 235 -2.17 -17.15 13.39
CA ARG A 235 -2.28 -18.24 12.42
C ARG A 235 -2.54 -19.61 13.06
N PRO A 236 -1.71 -20.12 13.99
CA PRO A 236 -1.95 -21.44 14.56
C PRO A 236 -3.28 -21.52 15.34
N VAL A 237 -3.71 -20.42 15.96
CA VAL A 237 -5.00 -20.34 16.67
C VAL A 237 -6.16 -20.41 15.70
N CYS A 238 -6.10 -19.64 14.61
CA CYS A 238 -7.14 -19.59 13.59
C CYS A 238 -7.25 -20.92 12.84
N ASP A 239 -6.12 -21.57 12.54
CA ASP A 239 -6.09 -22.88 11.90
C ASP A 239 -6.81 -23.92 12.72
N GLU A 240 -6.49 -24.01 14.01
CA GLU A 240 -7.13 -24.95 14.92
C GLU A 240 -8.64 -24.70 15.06
N LYS A 241 -9.06 -23.44 15.06
CA LYS A 241 -10.50 -23.11 15.13
C LYS A 241 -11.18 -23.07 13.77
N LYS A 242 -10.51 -23.58 12.72
CA LYS A 242 -11.04 -23.70 11.35
C LYS A 242 -11.49 -22.35 10.76
N VAL A 243 -10.77 -21.29 11.04
CA VAL A 243 -10.88 -20.00 10.34
C VAL A 243 -10.04 -20.10 9.08
N SER A 244 -10.63 -19.78 7.93
CA SER A 244 -9.87 -19.86 6.66
C SER A 244 -8.70 -18.88 6.62
N ARG A 245 -7.66 -19.22 5.86
CA ARG A 245 -6.49 -18.35 5.68
C ARG A 245 -6.88 -17.02 5.01
N ALA A 246 -7.84 -17.04 4.09
CA ALA A 246 -8.40 -15.84 3.49
C ALA A 246 -9.08 -14.93 4.55
N LYS A 247 -9.83 -15.53 5.49
CA LYS A 247 -10.46 -14.75 6.57
C LYS A 247 -9.42 -14.19 7.54
N LEU A 248 -8.40 -14.98 7.87
CA LEU A 248 -7.30 -14.51 8.71
C LEU A 248 -6.56 -13.33 8.05
N SER A 249 -6.23 -13.42 6.75
CA SER A 249 -5.60 -12.33 6.00
C SER A 249 -6.45 -11.06 6.04
N TYR A 250 -7.76 -11.17 5.83
CA TYR A 250 -8.69 -10.05 5.94
C TYR A 250 -8.67 -9.42 7.34
N LEU A 251 -8.70 -10.21 8.41
CA LEU A 251 -8.68 -9.68 9.78
C LEU A 251 -7.36 -8.95 10.08
N ILE A 252 -6.24 -9.46 9.56
CA ILE A 252 -4.92 -8.84 9.70
C ILE A 252 -4.90 -7.51 8.95
N ASP A 253 -5.20 -7.53 7.65
CA ASP A 253 -5.15 -6.36 6.78
C ASP A 253 -6.11 -5.25 7.26
N ALA A 254 -7.33 -5.64 7.63
CA ALA A 254 -8.35 -4.73 8.16
C ALA A 254 -8.04 -4.17 9.55
N THR A 255 -7.06 -4.72 10.27
CA THR A 255 -6.54 -4.17 11.55
C THR A 255 -5.14 -3.56 11.42
N ALA A 256 -4.55 -3.53 10.23
CA ALA A 256 -3.28 -2.88 9.98
C ALA A 256 -3.48 -1.38 9.64
N ALA A 257 -3.52 -1.02 8.38
CA ALA A 257 -3.71 0.36 7.95
C ALA A 257 -4.95 1.04 8.56
N PRO A 258 -6.15 0.40 8.64
CA PRO A 258 -7.31 1.03 9.27
C PRO A 258 -7.15 1.38 10.75
N ILE A 259 -6.32 0.66 11.49
CA ILE A 259 -6.03 1.01 12.90
C ILE A 259 -4.95 2.08 12.98
N CYS A 260 -3.86 1.95 12.19
CA CYS A 260 -2.76 2.91 12.22
C CYS A 260 -3.20 4.33 11.85
N ILE A 261 -4.15 4.48 10.90
CA ILE A 261 -4.65 5.79 10.45
C ILE A 261 -5.58 6.48 11.45
N ILE A 262 -6.04 5.80 12.49
CA ILE A 262 -6.83 6.38 13.58
C ILE A 262 -6.09 6.34 14.93
N ALA A 263 -4.87 5.87 14.94
CA ALA A 263 -4.04 5.82 16.14
C ALA A 263 -3.19 7.10 16.23
N PRO A 264 -3.34 7.90 17.31
CA PRO A 264 -2.69 9.20 17.41
C PRO A 264 -1.16 9.12 17.56
N ILE A 265 -0.64 7.94 17.86
CA ILE A 265 0.80 7.66 17.99
C ILE A 265 1.12 6.49 17.08
N SER A 266 1.28 6.77 15.77
CA SER A 266 1.62 5.78 14.75
C SER A 266 2.56 6.39 13.72
N SER A 267 3.24 5.55 12.94
CA SER A 267 4.02 6.00 11.77
C SER A 267 3.16 6.80 10.79
N TRP A 268 1.86 6.48 10.72
CA TRP A 268 0.89 7.18 9.88
C TRP A 268 0.54 8.58 10.37
N ALA A 269 0.36 8.74 11.68
CA ALA A 269 0.16 10.06 12.28
C ALA A 269 1.36 10.97 11.99
N ALA A 270 2.58 10.42 12.07
CA ALA A 270 3.80 11.11 11.72
C ALA A 270 3.83 11.57 10.25
N ALA A 271 3.53 10.66 9.33
CA ALA A 271 3.53 10.98 7.89
C ALA A 271 2.52 12.07 7.55
N VAL A 272 1.27 11.93 8.03
CA VAL A 272 0.22 12.93 7.79
C VAL A 272 0.60 14.28 8.40
N ALA A 273 1.17 14.29 9.61
CA ALA A 273 1.65 15.52 10.24
C ALA A 273 2.78 16.17 9.43
N GLY A 274 3.70 15.36 8.87
CA GLY A 274 4.79 15.84 8.02
C GLY A 274 4.27 16.49 6.73
N PHE A 275 3.34 15.83 6.03
CA PHE A 275 2.72 16.38 4.83
C PHE A 275 1.92 17.67 5.12
N ALA A 276 1.17 17.69 6.23
CA ALA A 276 0.43 18.86 6.64
C ALA A 276 1.35 20.03 6.98
N LYS A 277 2.47 19.76 7.67
CA LYS A 277 3.48 20.77 7.99
C LYS A 277 4.15 21.30 6.72
N GLY A 278 4.51 20.41 5.79
CA GLY A 278 5.07 20.78 4.48
C GLY A 278 4.12 21.67 3.65
N ALA A 279 2.80 21.53 3.86
CA ALA A 279 1.77 22.36 3.24
C ALA A 279 1.40 23.62 4.06
N GLY A 280 2.15 23.96 5.13
CA GLY A 280 1.97 25.17 5.91
C GLY A 280 1.02 25.07 7.12
N ALA A 281 0.60 23.86 7.51
CA ALA A 281 -0.19 23.70 8.72
C ALA A 281 0.64 23.96 9.98
N GLU A 282 0.12 24.75 10.92
CA GLU A 282 0.82 25.10 12.17
C GLU A 282 1.08 23.86 13.05
N ASN A 283 0.12 22.93 13.11
CA ASN A 283 0.21 21.71 13.92
C ASN A 283 -0.42 20.52 13.19
N GLY A 284 0.41 19.73 12.50
CA GLY A 284 -0.02 18.56 11.74
C GLY A 284 -0.58 17.43 12.62
N ILE A 285 -0.07 17.24 13.85
CA ILE A 285 -0.60 16.22 14.78
C ILE A 285 -2.00 16.59 15.26
N SER A 286 -2.23 17.86 15.60
CA SER A 286 -3.57 18.33 15.99
C SER A 286 -4.57 18.13 14.86
N LEU A 287 -4.17 18.41 13.63
CA LEU A 287 -4.97 18.19 12.44
C LEU A 287 -5.30 16.71 12.25
N PHE A 288 -4.30 15.83 12.38
CA PHE A 288 -4.51 14.38 12.29
C PHE A 288 -5.51 13.89 13.35
N VAL A 289 -5.30 14.28 14.63
CA VAL A 289 -6.17 13.86 15.74
C VAL A 289 -7.60 14.38 15.53
N SER A 290 -7.77 15.60 15.05
CA SER A 290 -9.08 16.18 14.74
C SER A 290 -9.80 15.44 13.59
N ALA A 291 -9.06 14.82 12.68
CA ALA A 291 -9.61 14.05 11.59
C ALA A 291 -10.06 12.63 11.98
N ILE A 292 -9.57 12.06 13.10
CA ILE A 292 -9.87 10.69 13.53
C ILE A 292 -11.39 10.39 13.60
N PRO A 293 -12.25 11.23 14.24
CA PRO A 293 -13.67 10.94 14.35
C PRO A 293 -14.42 10.90 13.02
N TYR A 294 -13.83 11.47 11.98
CA TYR A 294 -14.38 11.47 10.63
C TYR A 294 -13.78 10.38 9.74
N ASN A 295 -12.88 9.55 10.24
CA ASN A 295 -12.33 8.45 9.47
C ASN A 295 -13.31 7.27 9.40
N PHE A 296 -14.37 7.47 8.61
CA PHE A 296 -15.50 6.55 8.54
C PHE A 296 -15.09 5.17 8.05
N TYR A 297 -14.19 5.09 7.06
CA TYR A 297 -13.78 3.80 6.53
C TYR A 297 -13.10 2.92 7.58
N ALA A 298 -12.15 3.46 8.32
CA ALA A 298 -11.44 2.73 9.37
C ALA A 298 -12.41 2.27 10.48
N ILE A 299 -13.24 3.19 10.98
CA ILE A 299 -14.19 2.91 12.06
C ILE A 299 -15.22 1.85 11.63
N PHE A 300 -15.78 1.96 10.43
CA PHE A 300 -16.79 1.02 9.95
C PHE A 300 -16.19 -0.33 9.56
N THR A 301 -14.92 -0.37 9.13
CA THR A 301 -14.20 -1.62 8.89
C THR A 301 -14.04 -2.43 10.18
N ILE A 302 -13.64 -1.78 11.27
CA ILE A 302 -13.53 -2.43 12.59
C ILE A 302 -14.89 -2.92 13.07
N LEU A 303 -15.91 -2.08 12.96
CA LEU A 303 -17.28 -2.44 13.34
C LEU A 303 -17.78 -3.65 12.51
N MET A 304 -17.52 -3.65 11.21
CA MET A 304 -17.90 -4.75 10.33
C MET A 304 -17.21 -6.05 10.71
N MET A 305 -15.90 -6.05 11.00
CA MET A 305 -15.17 -7.24 11.46
C MET A 305 -15.82 -7.84 12.70
N VAL A 306 -16.13 -7.02 13.70
CA VAL A 306 -16.78 -7.46 14.93
C VAL A 306 -18.17 -8.05 14.64
N ILE A 307 -18.99 -7.38 13.83
CA ILE A 307 -20.33 -7.86 13.47
C ILE A 307 -20.25 -9.19 12.73
N LEU A 308 -19.38 -9.33 11.73
CA LEU A 308 -19.20 -10.58 10.98
C LEU A 308 -18.78 -11.74 11.88
N ALA A 309 -17.80 -11.49 12.78
CA ALA A 309 -17.33 -12.50 13.73
C ALA A 309 -18.43 -12.95 14.70
N VAL A 310 -19.12 -12.01 15.35
CA VAL A 310 -20.16 -12.29 16.36
C VAL A 310 -21.40 -12.94 15.72
N THR A 311 -21.81 -12.45 14.54
CA THR A 311 -23.00 -12.99 13.85
C THR A 311 -22.72 -14.27 13.06
N LYS A 312 -21.47 -14.73 13.01
CA LYS A 312 -21.02 -15.92 12.26
C LYS A 312 -21.49 -15.89 10.82
N PHE A 313 -21.39 -14.75 10.20
CA PHE A 313 -21.93 -14.48 8.86
C PHE A 313 -20.81 -14.02 7.95
N ASP A 314 -20.74 -14.64 6.78
CA ASP A 314 -19.84 -14.28 5.69
C ASP A 314 -20.61 -14.28 4.36
N TYR A 315 -20.21 -13.41 3.43
CA TYR A 315 -20.84 -13.28 2.13
C TYR A 315 -19.78 -13.15 1.02
N GLY A 316 -20.23 -13.15 -0.22
CA GLY A 316 -19.33 -13.13 -1.37
C GLY A 316 -18.40 -14.37 -1.41
N PRO A 317 -17.22 -14.26 -2.01
CA PRO A 317 -16.26 -15.38 -2.09
C PRO A 317 -15.80 -15.88 -0.72
N MET A 318 -15.71 -15.00 0.29
CA MET A 318 -15.32 -15.38 1.65
C MET A 318 -16.22 -16.47 2.24
N LYS A 319 -17.54 -16.44 1.93
CA LYS A 319 -18.48 -17.49 2.38
C LYS A 319 -18.05 -18.89 1.97
N LEU A 320 -17.49 -19.04 0.75
CA LEU A 320 -17.01 -20.33 0.26
C LEU A 320 -15.77 -20.80 1.02
N HIS A 321 -14.80 -19.89 1.24
CA HIS A 321 -13.58 -20.19 2.00
C HIS A 321 -13.90 -20.62 3.43
N GLU A 322 -14.78 -19.88 4.09
CA GLU A 322 -15.20 -20.16 5.45
C GLU A 322 -16.02 -21.47 5.57
N LYS A 323 -16.87 -21.76 4.57
CA LYS A 323 -17.59 -23.03 4.49
C LYS A 323 -16.65 -24.22 4.32
N ASN A 324 -15.68 -24.15 3.42
CA ASN A 324 -14.71 -25.22 3.20
C ASN A 324 -13.83 -25.45 4.44
N ALA A 325 -13.42 -24.38 5.12
CA ALA A 325 -12.66 -24.49 6.37
C ALA A 325 -13.46 -25.19 7.46
N LEU A 326 -14.77 -24.89 7.60
CA LEU A 326 -15.64 -25.50 8.61
C LEU A 326 -15.96 -26.98 8.31
N GLU A 327 -16.45 -27.25 7.09
CA GLU A 327 -17.03 -28.55 6.73
C GLU A 327 -15.96 -29.55 6.33
N LYS A 328 -14.91 -29.11 5.62
CA LYS A 328 -13.89 -30.00 5.07
C LYS A 328 -12.53 -29.89 5.79
N GLY A 329 -12.37 -28.92 6.69
CA GLY A 329 -11.07 -28.60 7.29
C GLY A 329 -10.07 -28.03 6.27
N ASP A 330 -10.55 -27.63 5.08
CA ASP A 330 -9.72 -27.02 4.03
C ASP A 330 -9.63 -25.51 4.27
N LEU A 331 -8.51 -25.08 4.83
CA LEU A 331 -8.25 -23.68 5.18
C LEU A 331 -7.93 -22.81 3.97
N PHE A 332 -7.59 -23.40 2.83
CA PHE A 332 -7.08 -22.69 1.65
C PHE A 332 -8.09 -22.59 0.51
N THR A 333 -9.01 -23.54 0.39
CA THR A 333 -10.06 -23.64 -0.64
C THR A 333 -9.53 -23.87 -2.07
N THR A 334 -8.38 -23.31 -2.42
CA THR A 334 -7.67 -23.54 -3.67
C THR A 334 -6.40 -24.33 -3.36
N GLY A 335 -6.07 -25.32 -4.20
CA GLY A 335 -5.02 -26.30 -3.93
C GLY A 335 -3.58 -25.78 -3.78
N ASP A 336 -3.38 -24.49 -3.90
CA ASP A 336 -2.09 -23.82 -3.66
C ASP A 336 -1.87 -23.66 -2.16
N ARG A 337 -1.44 -24.73 -1.53
CA ARG A 337 -0.91 -24.64 -0.17
C ARG A 337 0.40 -23.88 -0.20
N VAL A 338 0.41 -22.67 0.34
CA VAL A 338 1.66 -22.06 0.82
C VAL A 338 1.99 -22.78 2.12
N SER A 339 2.39 -24.03 2.02
CA SER A 339 2.81 -24.83 3.16
C SER A 339 4.29 -24.63 3.36
N ASN A 340 4.64 -23.94 4.40
CA ASN A 340 5.86 -24.25 5.12
C ASN A 340 5.47 -25.33 6.14
N ASP A 341 5.46 -26.50 5.64
CA ASP A 341 5.37 -27.85 6.14
C ASP A 341 5.51 -28.16 7.61
N ASP A 342 4.96 -29.23 7.90
CA ASP A 342 5.20 -30.30 8.89
C ASP A 342 6.64 -30.39 9.44
N VAL A 343 7.16 -29.25 9.92
CA VAL A 343 8.27 -29.28 10.85
C VAL A 343 7.70 -29.90 12.11
N GLU A 344 8.09 -31.15 12.40
CA GLU A 344 7.75 -31.83 13.65
C GLU A 344 7.99 -30.86 14.81
N ALA A 345 6.90 -30.42 15.41
CA ALA A 345 6.95 -29.42 16.46
C ALA A 345 7.77 -29.95 17.63
N ASN A 346 8.82 -29.23 18.02
CA ASN A 346 9.67 -29.61 19.14
C ASN A 346 8.78 -29.80 20.40
N PRO A 347 8.75 -30.98 21.00
CA PRO A 347 7.90 -31.26 22.18
C PRO A 347 8.31 -30.44 23.42
N LYS A 348 9.53 -29.93 23.48
CA LYS A 348 10.05 -29.06 24.55
C LYS A 348 9.54 -27.63 24.46
N GLY A 349 8.92 -27.24 23.34
CA GLY A 349 8.41 -25.90 23.09
C GLY A 349 7.34 -25.51 24.12
N LYS A 350 7.41 -24.28 24.61
CA LYS A 350 6.46 -23.65 25.51
C LYS A 350 5.90 -22.38 24.89
N VAL A 351 4.74 -21.93 25.37
CA VAL A 351 4.11 -20.67 24.92
C VAL A 351 5.06 -19.48 25.03
N ILE A 352 5.89 -19.46 26.06
CA ILE A 352 6.88 -18.39 26.28
C ILE A 352 7.92 -18.30 25.15
N ASP A 353 8.16 -19.40 24.41
CA ASP A 353 9.10 -19.44 23.30
C ASP A 353 8.56 -18.76 22.02
N LEU A 354 7.25 -18.45 22.02
CA LEU A 354 6.61 -17.59 21.03
C LEU A 354 6.38 -16.18 21.60
N VAL A 355 5.78 -16.08 22.79
CA VAL A 355 5.33 -14.79 23.33
C VAL A 355 6.51 -13.87 23.66
N LEU A 356 7.56 -14.40 24.28
CA LEU A 356 8.71 -13.57 24.71
C LEU A 356 9.47 -12.95 23.54
N PRO A 357 9.83 -13.69 22.46
CA PRO A 357 10.42 -13.11 21.27
C PRO A 357 9.54 -12.01 20.62
N VAL A 358 8.23 -12.21 20.56
CA VAL A 358 7.29 -11.21 20.01
C VAL A 358 7.25 -9.96 20.89
N VAL A 359 7.16 -10.11 22.22
CA VAL A 359 7.19 -8.97 23.15
C VAL A 359 8.50 -8.20 23.02
N VAL A 360 9.63 -8.90 22.94
CA VAL A 360 10.93 -8.26 22.73
C VAL A 360 10.98 -7.55 21.39
N LEU A 361 10.43 -8.15 20.32
CA LEU A 361 10.34 -7.52 19.01
C LEU A 361 9.54 -6.21 19.09
N ILE A 362 8.35 -6.23 19.73
CA ILE A 362 7.52 -5.03 19.89
C ILE A 362 8.30 -3.92 20.63
N ILE A 363 8.87 -4.26 21.79
CA ILE A 363 9.61 -3.28 22.59
C ILE A 363 10.82 -2.73 21.82
N ALA A 364 11.55 -3.60 21.13
CA ALA A 364 12.73 -3.21 20.36
C ALA A 364 12.36 -2.38 19.12
N CYS A 365 11.25 -2.67 18.44
CA CYS A 365 10.76 -1.84 17.34
C CYS A 365 10.30 -0.47 17.83
N VAL A 366 9.56 -0.39 18.95
CA VAL A 366 9.20 0.90 19.57
C VAL A 366 10.45 1.70 19.90
N PHE A 367 11.43 1.06 20.53
CA PHE A 367 12.70 1.69 20.83
C PHE A 367 13.43 2.19 19.56
N GLY A 368 13.49 1.36 18.50
CA GLY A 368 14.10 1.72 17.23
C GLY A 368 13.38 2.90 16.55
N MET A 369 12.05 2.97 16.64
CA MET A 369 11.26 4.06 16.07
C MET A 369 11.54 5.39 16.81
N ILE A 370 11.46 5.42 18.14
CA ILE A 370 11.77 6.66 18.89
C ILE A 370 13.25 7.06 18.76
N TYR A 371 14.15 6.08 18.59
CA TYR A 371 15.55 6.35 18.30
C TYR A 371 15.72 7.07 16.97
N SER A 372 15.13 6.54 15.89
CA SER A 372 15.21 7.14 14.55
C SER A 372 14.55 8.54 14.48
N GLY A 373 13.60 8.82 15.37
CA GLY A 373 12.88 10.08 15.45
C GLY A 373 13.51 11.13 16.40
N GLY A 374 14.74 10.90 16.91
CA GLY A 374 15.48 11.90 17.67
C GLY A 374 15.12 12.00 19.17
N PHE A 375 14.49 10.96 19.75
CA PHE A 375 14.16 10.97 21.19
C PHE A 375 15.40 11.18 22.09
N PHE A 376 16.52 10.57 21.71
CA PHE A 376 17.77 10.68 22.45
C PHE A 376 18.52 12.00 22.18
N ASP A 377 18.10 12.75 21.16
CA ASP A 377 18.61 14.09 20.83
C ASP A 377 17.78 15.20 21.49
N GLY A 378 16.81 14.81 22.35
CA GLY A 378 16.01 15.74 23.16
C GLY A 378 14.59 15.97 22.68
N GLU A 379 14.15 15.29 21.62
CA GLU A 379 12.75 15.36 21.18
C GLU A 379 11.81 14.70 22.20
N SER A 380 10.59 15.24 22.31
CA SER A 380 9.54 14.60 23.11
C SER A 380 9.19 13.23 22.53
N PHE A 381 8.67 12.30 23.36
CA PHE A 381 8.23 10.98 22.89
C PHE A 381 7.25 11.08 21.73
N ILE A 382 6.32 12.03 21.75
CA ILE A 382 5.34 12.25 20.69
C ILE A 382 6.02 12.73 19.41
N ASN A 383 6.93 13.70 19.51
CA ASN A 383 7.66 14.23 18.36
C ASN A 383 8.60 13.16 17.76
N ALA A 384 9.32 12.43 18.61
CA ALA A 384 10.20 11.35 18.17
C ALA A 384 9.42 10.27 17.41
N PHE A 385 8.23 9.89 17.89
CA PHE A 385 7.36 9.01 17.16
C PHE A 385 6.86 9.62 15.84
N SER A 386 6.54 10.92 15.84
CA SER A 386 6.09 11.64 14.65
C SER A 386 7.18 11.75 13.57
N ASN A 387 8.44 11.86 13.99
CA ASN A 387 9.58 12.00 13.09
C ASN A 387 10.29 10.65 12.81
N SER A 388 9.71 9.53 13.28
CA SER A 388 10.36 8.22 13.15
C SER A 388 10.40 7.74 11.71
N ASP A 389 11.56 7.19 11.31
CA ASP A 389 11.69 6.36 10.12
C ASP A 389 11.33 4.91 10.46
N ALA A 390 10.16 4.47 10.01
CA ALA A 390 9.67 3.12 10.28
C ALA A 390 10.62 2.06 9.73
N SER A 391 11.23 2.26 8.57
CA SER A 391 12.16 1.30 7.97
C SER A 391 13.39 1.08 8.83
N VAL A 392 13.96 2.16 9.37
CA VAL A 392 15.11 2.12 10.30
C VAL A 392 14.70 1.49 11.63
N GLY A 393 13.58 1.92 12.20
CA GLY A 393 13.06 1.42 13.47
C GLY A 393 12.78 -0.07 13.46
N LEU A 394 12.18 -0.57 12.39
CA LEU A 394 11.86 -1.99 12.21
C LEU A 394 13.12 -2.85 12.03
N VAL A 395 14.12 -2.37 11.28
CA VAL A 395 15.41 -3.08 11.11
C VAL A 395 16.14 -3.20 12.45
N ILE A 396 16.28 -2.09 13.19
CA ILE A 396 16.93 -2.09 14.51
C ILE A 396 16.20 -3.04 15.46
N GLY A 397 14.86 -2.91 15.53
CA GLY A 397 14.03 -3.72 16.41
C GLY A 397 14.10 -5.20 16.11
N SER A 398 14.01 -5.58 14.84
CA SER A 398 14.10 -6.98 14.44
C SER A 398 15.50 -7.57 14.61
N ALA A 399 16.57 -6.79 14.39
CA ALA A 399 17.93 -7.22 14.66
C ALA A 399 18.17 -7.50 16.15
N ILE A 400 17.69 -6.63 17.03
CA ILE A 400 17.75 -6.86 18.49
C ILE A 400 16.94 -8.11 18.85
N ALA A 401 15.72 -8.23 18.33
CA ALA A 401 14.83 -9.35 18.64
C ALA A 401 15.40 -10.70 18.18
N ILE A 402 16.06 -10.75 17.02
CA ILE A 402 16.65 -12.00 16.52
C ILE A 402 17.85 -12.42 17.36
N VAL A 403 18.73 -11.48 17.72
CA VAL A 403 19.87 -11.75 18.60
C VAL A 403 19.39 -12.26 19.96
N PHE A 404 18.43 -11.56 20.57
CA PHE A 404 17.80 -11.99 21.82
C PHE A 404 17.20 -13.39 21.71
N THR A 405 16.45 -13.67 20.63
CA THR A 405 15.76 -14.95 20.45
C THR A 405 16.74 -16.09 20.28
N VAL A 406 17.82 -15.90 19.52
CA VAL A 406 18.90 -16.89 19.39
C VAL A 406 19.48 -17.22 20.76
N VAL A 407 19.93 -16.19 21.51
CA VAL A 407 20.52 -16.38 22.84
C VAL A 407 19.54 -17.06 23.79
N TYR A 408 18.30 -16.61 23.82
CA TYR A 408 17.23 -17.15 24.68
C TYR A 408 16.94 -18.63 24.38
N LEU A 409 16.73 -19.00 23.12
CA LEU A 409 16.39 -20.38 22.74
C LEU A 409 17.57 -21.34 22.93
N LEU A 410 18.80 -20.87 22.72
CA LEU A 410 20.01 -21.63 23.04
C LEU A 410 20.18 -21.85 24.54
N ALA A 411 20.00 -20.82 25.36
CA ALA A 411 20.07 -20.91 26.82
C ALA A 411 19.03 -21.88 27.37
N ARG A 412 17.84 -21.92 26.78
CA ARG A 412 16.78 -22.88 27.09
C ARG A 412 17.03 -24.29 26.53
N ARG A 413 18.01 -24.46 25.68
CA ARG A 413 18.33 -25.73 25.00
C ARG A 413 17.14 -26.30 24.22
N VAL A 414 16.33 -25.44 23.62
CA VAL A 414 15.16 -25.81 22.83
C VAL A 414 15.57 -26.04 21.38
N ILE A 415 16.51 -25.23 20.86
CA ILE A 415 17.13 -25.43 19.56
C ILE A 415 18.67 -25.44 19.72
N SER A 416 19.36 -26.03 18.77
CA SER A 416 20.81 -25.96 18.63
C SER A 416 21.23 -24.71 17.85
N PHE A 417 22.50 -24.30 17.98
CA PHE A 417 23.02 -23.17 17.19
C PHE A 417 22.91 -23.42 15.68
N LYS A 418 23.13 -24.67 15.24
CA LYS A 418 22.98 -25.06 13.83
C LYS A 418 21.55 -24.88 13.33
N GLU A 419 20.56 -25.24 14.14
CA GLU A 419 19.15 -25.06 13.81
C GLU A 419 18.75 -23.57 13.79
N ALA A 420 19.28 -22.76 14.72
CA ALA A 420 19.08 -21.31 14.72
C ALA A 420 19.63 -20.69 13.43
N MET A 421 20.87 -21.04 13.04
CA MET A 421 21.47 -20.53 11.81
C MET A 421 20.74 -21.02 10.54
N ALA A 422 20.26 -22.27 10.54
CA ALA A 422 19.45 -22.80 9.43
C ALA A 422 18.10 -22.09 9.29
N SER A 423 17.59 -21.45 10.34
CA SER A 423 16.35 -20.66 10.27
C SER A 423 16.50 -19.36 9.48
N LEU A 424 17.69 -18.80 9.35
CA LEU A 424 17.93 -17.58 8.57
C LEU A 424 17.57 -17.77 7.08
N PRO A 425 18.17 -18.74 6.35
CA PRO A 425 17.79 -18.96 4.96
C PRO A 425 16.36 -19.49 4.78
N GLU A 426 15.82 -20.21 5.77
CA GLU A 426 14.41 -20.64 5.73
C GLU A 426 13.46 -19.45 5.82
N GLY A 427 13.72 -18.53 6.74
CA GLY A 427 12.95 -17.29 6.87
C GLY A 427 13.04 -16.42 5.61
N PHE A 428 14.24 -16.28 5.04
CA PHE A 428 14.43 -15.57 3.78
C PHE A 428 13.58 -16.19 2.66
N LYS A 429 13.65 -17.51 2.48
CA LYS A 429 12.85 -18.23 1.47
C LYS A 429 11.34 -18.03 1.66
N ALA A 430 10.87 -17.98 2.90
CA ALA A 430 9.47 -17.75 3.20
C ALA A 430 9.00 -16.34 2.78
N MET A 431 9.91 -15.35 2.79
CA MET A 431 9.60 -13.97 2.44
C MET A 431 9.87 -13.63 0.96
N VAL A 432 10.55 -14.49 0.19
CA VAL A 432 10.85 -14.25 -1.23
C VAL A 432 9.62 -13.87 -2.05
N PRO A 433 8.45 -14.53 -1.92
CA PRO A 433 7.26 -14.12 -2.67
C PRO A 433 6.83 -12.68 -2.38
N ALA A 434 6.82 -12.27 -1.11
CA ALA A 434 6.47 -10.92 -0.71
C ALA A 434 7.51 -9.91 -1.24
N ILE A 435 8.80 -10.19 -1.10
CA ILE A 435 9.89 -9.34 -1.58
C ILE A 435 9.78 -9.12 -3.10
N LEU A 436 9.53 -10.17 -3.88
CA LEU A 436 9.38 -10.06 -5.33
C LEU A 436 8.18 -9.20 -5.72
N ILE A 437 7.02 -9.37 -5.05
CA ILE A 437 5.83 -8.57 -5.32
C ILE A 437 6.09 -7.10 -4.95
N LEU A 438 6.66 -6.85 -3.76
CA LEU A 438 7.02 -5.49 -3.33
C LEU A 438 7.95 -4.81 -4.33
N THR A 439 9.02 -5.49 -4.74
CA THR A 439 9.98 -4.97 -5.72
C THR A 439 9.28 -4.61 -7.04
N CYS A 440 8.42 -5.49 -7.56
CA CYS A 440 7.65 -5.21 -8.78
C CYS A 440 6.64 -4.07 -8.57
N ALA A 441 6.00 -3.99 -7.40
CA ALA A 441 5.04 -2.92 -7.09
C ALA A 441 5.73 -1.55 -6.99
N TRP A 442 6.88 -1.46 -6.33
CA TRP A 442 7.68 -0.23 -6.28
C TRP A 442 8.18 0.19 -7.67
N THR A 443 8.61 -0.78 -8.48
CA THR A 443 9.00 -0.52 -9.86
C THR A 443 7.83 -0.02 -10.70
N LEU A 444 6.64 -0.63 -10.57
CA LEU A 444 5.42 -0.16 -11.25
C LEU A 444 5.05 1.25 -10.80
N LYS A 445 5.19 1.54 -9.48
CA LYS A 445 4.99 2.89 -8.95
C LYS A 445 5.98 3.88 -9.57
N ALA A 446 7.26 3.54 -9.67
CA ALA A 446 8.27 4.37 -10.31
C ALA A 446 7.91 4.68 -11.77
N MET A 447 7.46 3.67 -12.54
CA MET A 447 6.96 3.87 -13.91
C MET A 447 5.73 4.78 -13.97
N THR A 448 4.84 4.68 -12.99
CA THR A 448 3.61 5.50 -12.90
C THR A 448 3.94 6.94 -12.53
N ASP A 449 4.84 7.12 -11.56
CA ASP A 449 5.28 8.45 -11.11
C ASP A 449 6.05 9.18 -12.22
N SER A 450 6.91 8.47 -12.98
CA SER A 450 7.65 9.06 -14.13
C SER A 450 6.73 9.51 -15.27
N LEU A 451 5.50 9.01 -15.33
CA LEU A 451 4.46 9.49 -16.26
C LEU A 451 3.62 10.64 -15.69
N GLY A 452 3.95 11.18 -14.51
CA GLY A 452 3.26 12.32 -13.91
C GLY A 452 1.85 12.03 -13.39
N ALA A 453 1.60 10.81 -12.88
CA ALA A 453 0.29 10.43 -12.34
C ALA A 453 -0.17 11.36 -11.22
N LYS A 454 0.76 11.82 -10.38
CA LYS A 454 0.50 12.80 -9.31
C LYS A 454 -0.14 14.07 -9.87
N ILE A 455 0.50 14.67 -10.87
CA ILE A 455 0.06 15.94 -11.47
C ILE A 455 -1.30 15.76 -12.16
N TYR A 456 -1.48 14.67 -12.93
CA TYR A 456 -2.75 14.41 -13.59
C TYR A 456 -3.93 14.33 -12.61
N ILE A 457 -3.73 13.69 -11.46
CA ILE A 457 -4.78 13.56 -10.45
C ILE A 457 -5.00 14.86 -9.69
N SER A 458 -3.93 15.63 -9.40
CA SER A 458 -4.06 16.98 -8.84
C SER A 458 -4.95 17.86 -9.70
N GLN A 459 -4.70 17.91 -11.01
CA GLN A 459 -5.51 18.68 -11.96
C GLN A 459 -6.98 18.23 -11.99
N LEU A 460 -7.24 16.92 -11.88
CA LEU A 460 -8.60 16.38 -11.78
C LEU A 460 -9.32 16.85 -10.50
N VAL A 461 -8.61 16.91 -9.37
CA VAL A 461 -9.17 17.37 -8.08
C VAL A 461 -9.42 18.87 -8.10
N GLU A 462 -8.46 19.67 -8.54
CA GLU A 462 -8.56 21.13 -8.62
C GLU A 462 -9.70 21.57 -9.53
N GLY A 463 -9.86 20.96 -10.70
CA GLY A 463 -10.96 21.26 -11.63
C GLY A 463 -12.34 20.99 -11.06
N SER A 464 -12.48 20.16 -10.04
CA SER A 464 -13.76 19.80 -9.40
C SER A 464 -14.10 20.63 -8.15
N ALA A 465 -13.15 21.36 -7.55
CA ALA A 465 -13.33 22.04 -6.27
C ALA A 465 -14.33 23.21 -6.28
N GLY A 466 -14.51 23.92 -7.38
CA GLY A 466 -15.26 25.18 -7.41
C GLY A 466 -16.79 25.08 -7.33
N ALA A 467 -17.40 23.98 -7.71
CA ALA A 467 -18.86 23.90 -7.92
C ALA A 467 -19.64 23.14 -6.83
N LEU A 468 -18.99 22.31 -6.01
CA LEU A 468 -19.67 21.34 -5.15
C LEU A 468 -19.02 21.20 -3.75
N GLN A 469 -18.71 22.30 -3.10
CA GLN A 469 -17.99 22.30 -1.80
C GLN A 469 -18.53 21.32 -0.76
N MET A 470 -19.84 21.18 -0.63
CA MET A 470 -20.46 20.25 0.33
C MET A 470 -20.23 18.77 -0.03
N LEU A 471 -20.02 18.45 -1.31
CA LEU A 471 -19.76 17.10 -1.77
C LEU A 471 -18.25 16.81 -1.85
N LEU A 472 -17.40 17.82 -1.65
CA LEU A 472 -15.97 17.71 -1.80
C LEU A 472 -15.34 16.61 -0.92
N PRO A 473 -15.72 16.41 0.36
CA PRO A 473 -15.22 15.27 1.14
C PRO A 473 -15.51 13.92 0.49
N ALA A 474 -16.70 13.73 -0.07
CA ALA A 474 -17.08 12.49 -0.75
C ALA A 474 -16.33 12.32 -2.08
N ILE A 475 -16.12 13.40 -2.82
CA ILE A 475 -15.34 13.42 -4.07
C ILE A 475 -13.87 13.07 -3.77
N ILE A 476 -13.25 13.72 -2.78
CA ILE A 476 -11.89 13.45 -2.33
C ILE A 476 -11.74 11.99 -1.89
N PHE A 477 -12.72 11.45 -1.16
CA PHE A 477 -12.72 10.05 -0.76
C PHE A 477 -12.63 9.12 -1.98
N ILE A 478 -13.47 9.32 -3.01
CA ILE A 478 -13.46 8.49 -4.23
C ILE A 478 -12.17 8.65 -5.02
N ILE A 479 -11.65 9.87 -5.14
CA ILE A 479 -10.37 10.13 -5.81
C ILE A 479 -9.24 9.44 -5.06
N ALA A 480 -9.20 9.56 -3.74
CA ALA A 480 -8.21 8.89 -2.90
C ALA A 480 -8.30 7.37 -3.01
N VAL A 481 -9.53 6.78 -3.02
CA VAL A 481 -9.73 5.35 -3.28
C VAL A 481 -9.17 4.95 -4.63
N GLY A 482 -9.50 5.69 -5.70
CA GLY A 482 -9.03 5.41 -7.05
C GLY A 482 -7.51 5.51 -7.19
N LEU A 483 -6.92 6.57 -6.63
CA LEU A 483 -5.49 6.80 -6.67
C LEU A 483 -4.72 5.72 -5.88
N SER A 484 -5.13 5.46 -4.65
CA SER A 484 -4.47 4.47 -3.81
C SER A 484 -4.62 3.05 -4.35
N PHE A 485 -5.80 2.72 -4.90
CA PHE A 485 -6.02 1.45 -5.59
C PHE A 485 -5.10 1.27 -6.79
N ALA A 486 -4.90 2.32 -7.59
CA ALA A 486 -4.08 2.30 -8.80
C ALA A 486 -2.58 2.30 -8.50
N THR A 487 -2.14 2.95 -7.42
CA THR A 487 -0.72 3.08 -7.07
C THR A 487 -0.26 2.02 -6.06
N GLY A 488 -1.19 1.38 -5.35
CA GLY A 488 -0.89 0.42 -4.29
C GLY A 488 -0.21 1.05 -3.07
N THR A 489 -0.43 2.36 -2.84
CA THR A 489 0.15 3.04 -1.69
C THR A 489 -0.77 4.11 -1.11
N SER A 490 -1.06 3.98 0.17
CA SER A 490 -1.76 5.02 0.91
C SER A 490 -0.89 6.25 1.13
N TRP A 491 0.40 6.06 1.43
CA TRP A 491 1.35 7.12 1.75
C TRP A 491 1.51 8.12 0.59
N GLY A 492 1.72 7.61 -0.63
CA GLY A 492 1.77 8.46 -1.81
C GLY A 492 0.47 9.22 -2.06
N THR A 493 -0.68 8.58 -1.78
CA THR A 493 -2.00 9.16 -1.99
C THR A 493 -2.26 10.36 -1.07
N PHE A 494 -2.06 10.22 0.24
CA PHE A 494 -2.30 11.35 1.13
C PHE A 494 -1.15 12.38 1.11
N GLY A 495 0.05 11.97 0.73
CA GLY A 495 1.14 12.90 0.45
C GLY A 495 0.81 13.90 -0.65
N ILE A 496 0.01 13.51 -1.64
CA ILE A 496 -0.48 14.38 -2.71
C ILE A 496 -1.72 15.16 -2.29
N LEU A 497 -2.72 14.46 -1.75
CA LEU A 497 -4.05 15.03 -1.58
C LEU A 497 -4.17 15.92 -0.35
N ILE A 498 -3.42 15.68 0.74
CA ILE A 498 -3.48 16.54 1.95
C ILE A 498 -3.05 17.98 1.64
N PRO A 499 -1.91 18.26 0.97
CA PRO A 499 -1.55 19.61 0.56
C PRO A 499 -2.62 20.29 -0.28
N ILE A 500 -3.25 19.56 -1.21
CA ILE A 500 -4.33 20.09 -2.06
C ILE A 500 -5.55 20.46 -1.20
N VAL A 501 -5.98 19.60 -0.28
CA VAL A 501 -7.10 19.90 0.63
C VAL A 501 -6.80 21.15 1.45
N LEU A 502 -5.59 21.30 1.95
CA LEU A 502 -5.17 22.47 2.72
C LEU A 502 -5.14 23.75 1.87
N SER A 503 -4.85 23.65 0.57
CA SER A 503 -4.89 24.80 -0.35
C SER A 503 -6.32 25.22 -0.74
N VAL A 504 -7.27 24.28 -0.72
CA VAL A 504 -8.68 24.52 -1.12
C VAL A 504 -9.50 25.13 0.01
N PHE A 505 -9.20 24.80 1.26
CA PHE A 505 -10.00 25.20 2.41
C PHE A 505 -9.22 26.11 3.36
N GLU A 506 -9.86 27.19 3.80
CA GLU A 506 -9.32 27.97 4.93
C GLU A 506 -9.32 27.13 6.23
N PRO A 507 -8.35 27.34 7.12
CA PRO A 507 -8.22 26.61 8.38
C PRO A 507 -9.48 26.63 9.27
N SER A 508 -10.29 27.66 9.17
CA SER A 508 -11.56 27.84 9.89
C SER A 508 -12.73 27.04 9.30
N ASN A 509 -12.59 26.50 8.10
CA ASN A 509 -13.67 25.80 7.41
C ASN A 509 -13.83 24.36 7.95
N PRO A 510 -15.02 24.01 8.52
CA PRO A 510 -15.25 22.65 9.05
C PRO A 510 -15.08 21.54 7.98
N LEU A 511 -15.27 21.87 6.70
CA LEU A 511 -15.08 20.92 5.60
C LEU A 511 -13.61 20.53 5.41
N MET A 512 -12.64 21.35 5.84
CA MET A 512 -11.21 21.03 5.74
C MET A 512 -10.90 19.72 6.48
N ILE A 513 -11.25 19.63 7.76
CA ILE A 513 -10.97 18.44 8.58
C ILE A 513 -11.70 17.20 8.05
N VAL A 514 -12.96 17.36 7.63
CA VAL A 514 -13.73 16.26 7.03
C VAL A 514 -13.09 15.79 5.72
N SER A 515 -12.58 16.72 4.90
CA SER A 515 -11.91 16.41 3.62
C SER A 515 -10.54 15.75 3.82
N ILE A 516 -9.76 16.19 4.80
CA ILE A 516 -8.50 15.53 5.18
C ILE A 516 -8.78 14.09 5.65
N SER A 517 -9.80 13.92 6.50
CA SER A 517 -10.22 12.60 6.93
C SER A 517 -10.69 11.72 5.77
N ALA A 518 -11.43 12.31 4.83
CA ALA A 518 -11.89 11.61 3.62
C ALA A 518 -10.71 11.19 2.72
N CYS A 519 -9.70 12.03 2.60
CA CYS A 519 -8.45 11.71 1.92
C CYS A 519 -7.76 10.50 2.58
N MET A 520 -7.55 10.55 3.89
CA MET A 520 -6.92 9.48 4.66
C MET A 520 -7.71 8.17 4.57
N ALA A 521 -9.02 8.23 4.77
CA ALA A 521 -9.93 7.08 4.70
C ALA A 521 -9.99 6.48 3.29
N GLY A 522 -10.00 7.31 2.26
CA GLY A 522 -9.99 6.89 0.87
C GLY A 522 -8.67 6.23 0.48
N ALA A 523 -7.55 6.79 0.93
CA ALA A 523 -6.23 6.20 0.73
C ALA A 523 -6.14 4.80 1.34
N VAL A 524 -6.56 4.62 2.59
CA VAL A 524 -6.62 3.30 3.25
C VAL A 524 -7.57 2.35 2.53
N CYS A 525 -8.75 2.83 2.10
CA CYS A 525 -9.72 1.98 1.40
C CYS A 525 -9.17 1.48 0.06
N GLY A 526 -8.55 2.36 -0.74
CA GLY A 526 -7.98 2.02 -2.04
C GLY A 526 -6.84 1.02 -1.91
N ASP A 527 -5.95 1.27 -0.97
CA ASP A 527 -4.83 0.38 -0.61
C ASP A 527 -5.34 -1.01 -0.18
N HIS A 528 -6.25 -1.04 0.77
CA HIS A 528 -6.92 -2.25 1.27
C HIS A 528 -7.68 -3.06 0.18
N CYS A 529 -8.04 -2.44 -0.94
CA CYS A 529 -8.65 -3.11 -2.10
C CYS A 529 -7.64 -3.55 -3.16
N SER A 530 -6.44 -2.97 -3.15
CA SER A 530 -5.48 -3.10 -4.25
C SER A 530 -4.72 -4.41 -4.22
N PRO A 531 -4.65 -5.16 -5.35
CA PRO A 531 -3.82 -6.36 -5.42
C PRO A 531 -2.32 -6.07 -5.48
N ILE A 532 -1.92 -4.81 -5.64
CA ILE A 532 -0.52 -4.38 -5.65
C ILE A 532 -0.13 -3.63 -4.38
N SER A 533 -1.03 -3.57 -3.40
CA SER A 533 -0.76 -2.96 -2.10
C SER A 533 0.27 -3.76 -1.32
N ASP A 534 1.22 -3.06 -0.75
CA ASP A 534 2.25 -3.64 0.12
C ASP A 534 1.65 -4.21 1.41
N THR A 535 0.69 -3.52 2.06
CA THR A 535 0.01 -4.04 3.25
C THR A 535 -0.81 -5.28 2.98
N THR A 536 -1.57 -5.32 1.87
CA THR A 536 -2.34 -6.50 1.44
C THR A 536 -1.43 -7.69 1.13
N ILE A 537 -0.27 -7.43 0.52
CA ILE A 537 0.78 -8.44 0.27
C ILE A 537 1.33 -8.97 1.60
N MET A 538 1.66 -8.08 2.54
CA MET A 538 2.22 -8.46 3.84
C MET A 538 1.20 -9.19 4.72
N ALA A 539 -0.08 -8.82 4.69
CA ALA A 539 -1.16 -9.55 5.36
C ALA A 539 -1.31 -10.97 4.81
N SER A 540 -1.19 -11.12 3.47
CA SER A 540 -1.17 -12.44 2.82
C SER A 540 0.04 -13.27 3.27
N ALA A 541 1.22 -12.67 3.33
CA ALA A 541 2.45 -13.33 3.78
C ALA A 541 2.36 -13.72 5.27
N GLY A 542 1.89 -12.82 6.13
CA GLY A 542 1.68 -13.07 7.56
C GLY A 542 0.70 -14.21 7.83
N ALA A 543 -0.41 -14.26 7.10
CA ALA A 543 -1.37 -15.35 7.17
C ALA A 543 -0.90 -16.61 6.43
N GLN A 544 0.14 -16.56 5.62
CA GLN A 544 0.52 -17.62 4.66
C GLN A 544 -0.66 -18.04 3.79
N SER A 545 -1.34 -17.09 3.21
CA SER A 545 -2.46 -17.30 2.30
C SER A 545 -2.07 -16.98 0.86
N ASN A 546 -2.83 -17.54 -0.09
CA ASN A 546 -2.70 -17.11 -1.47
C ASN A 546 -3.18 -15.66 -1.60
N HIS A 547 -2.31 -14.79 -2.13
CA HIS A 547 -2.54 -13.36 -2.22
C HIS A 547 -3.80 -12.99 -3.03
N ILE A 548 -4.03 -13.64 -4.18
CA ILE A 548 -5.21 -13.39 -5.01
C ILE A 548 -6.50 -13.85 -4.30
N ASN A 549 -6.44 -14.94 -3.54
CA ASN A 549 -7.59 -15.35 -2.72
C ASN A 549 -7.89 -14.31 -1.63
N HIS A 550 -6.84 -13.76 -0.99
CA HIS A 550 -7.01 -12.69 -0.03
C HIS A 550 -7.72 -11.49 -0.69
N VAL A 551 -7.15 -10.92 -1.75
CA VAL A 551 -7.73 -9.78 -2.44
C VAL A 551 -9.17 -10.04 -2.89
N SER A 552 -9.42 -11.16 -3.58
CA SER A 552 -10.75 -11.47 -4.12
C SER A 552 -11.82 -11.71 -3.06
N THR A 553 -11.43 -12.21 -1.88
CA THR A 553 -12.37 -12.43 -0.76
C THR A 553 -12.62 -11.19 0.07
N GLN A 554 -11.62 -10.31 0.19
CA GLN A 554 -11.67 -9.06 0.93
C GLN A 554 -12.46 -7.98 0.19
N LEU A 555 -12.29 -7.89 -1.14
CA LEU A 555 -12.83 -6.83 -1.96
C LEU A 555 -14.34 -6.55 -1.76
N PRO A 556 -15.25 -7.56 -1.70
CA PRO A 556 -16.66 -7.30 -1.41
C PRO A 556 -16.90 -6.66 -0.03
N TYR A 557 -16.07 -6.98 0.95
CA TYR A 557 -16.16 -6.40 2.29
C TYR A 557 -15.71 -4.95 2.29
N ALA A 558 -14.54 -4.68 1.72
CA ALA A 558 -14.01 -3.34 1.58
C ALA A 558 -14.94 -2.42 0.79
N LEU A 559 -15.48 -2.89 -0.37
CA LEU A 559 -16.44 -2.13 -1.17
C LEU A 559 -17.77 -1.85 -0.44
N THR A 560 -18.23 -2.77 0.41
CA THR A 560 -19.42 -2.53 1.25
C THR A 560 -19.17 -1.36 2.21
N VAL A 561 -18.04 -1.37 2.91
CA VAL A 561 -17.66 -0.28 3.82
C VAL A 561 -17.38 1.00 3.05
N ALA A 562 -16.73 0.93 1.89
CA ALA A 562 -16.47 2.08 1.03
C ALA A 562 -17.76 2.78 0.61
N GLY A 563 -18.78 2.02 0.17
CA GLY A 563 -20.08 2.57 -0.21
C GLY A 563 -20.79 3.26 0.97
N ILE A 564 -20.76 2.67 2.16
CA ILE A 564 -21.31 3.26 3.38
C ILE A 564 -20.53 4.54 3.75
N SER A 565 -19.21 4.50 3.70
CA SER A 565 -18.34 5.64 4.00
C SER A 565 -18.59 6.79 3.03
N PHE A 566 -18.70 6.50 1.73
CA PHE A 566 -19.03 7.49 0.71
C PHE A 566 -20.35 8.22 1.01
N VAL A 567 -21.41 7.46 1.30
CA VAL A 567 -22.70 8.05 1.69
C VAL A 567 -22.56 8.88 2.98
N THR A 568 -21.77 8.39 3.93
CA THR A 568 -21.54 9.10 5.19
C THR A 568 -20.75 10.39 4.98
N TYR A 569 -19.78 10.42 4.05
CA TYR A 569 -19.09 11.67 3.68
C TYR A 569 -20.01 12.69 3.00
N ILE A 570 -20.97 12.25 2.18
CA ILE A 570 -22.01 13.15 1.64
C ILE A 570 -22.80 13.77 2.80
N ILE A 571 -23.26 12.94 3.75
CA ILE A 571 -24.01 13.41 4.91
C ILE A 571 -23.16 14.37 5.76
N ALA A 572 -21.90 14.03 6.02
CA ALA A 572 -20.99 14.87 6.79
C ALA A 572 -20.75 16.22 6.12
N GLY A 573 -20.55 16.24 4.80
CA GLY A 573 -20.36 17.47 4.03
C GLY A 573 -21.58 18.39 4.07
N VAL A 574 -22.81 17.83 3.98
CA VAL A 574 -24.04 18.60 4.13
C VAL A 574 -24.19 19.13 5.56
N LEU A 575 -23.94 18.30 6.56
CA LEU A 575 -24.08 18.67 7.99
C LEU A 575 -22.98 19.63 8.47
N ALA A 576 -21.81 19.66 7.82
CA ALA A 576 -20.73 20.60 8.13
C ALA A 576 -21.17 22.06 8.02
N ARG A 577 -22.08 22.37 7.11
CA ARG A 577 -22.68 23.70 6.96
C ARG A 577 -23.40 24.18 8.24
N PHE A 578 -23.86 23.23 9.06
CA PHE A 578 -24.57 23.51 10.31
C PHE A 578 -23.69 23.25 11.55
N ASN A 579 -22.39 23.03 11.37
CA ASN A 579 -21.46 22.58 12.41
C ASN A 579 -21.85 21.25 13.08
N LEU A 580 -22.57 20.40 12.35
CA LEU A 580 -23.07 19.10 12.82
C LEU A 580 -22.42 17.90 12.10
N ALA A 581 -21.27 18.09 11.47
CA ALA A 581 -20.60 17.05 10.68
C ALA A 581 -20.36 15.74 11.48
N LEU A 582 -20.09 15.84 12.78
CA LEU A 582 -19.84 14.68 13.66
C LEU A 582 -21.09 13.78 13.80
N VAL A 583 -22.30 14.31 13.58
CA VAL A 583 -23.54 13.51 13.61
C VAL A 583 -23.58 12.46 12.49
N ALA A 584 -22.78 12.64 11.44
CA ALA A 584 -22.65 11.64 10.38
C ALA A 584 -22.06 10.30 10.90
N LEU A 585 -21.22 10.31 11.93
CA LEU A 585 -20.64 9.08 12.50
C LEU A 585 -21.71 8.11 13.05
N PRO A 586 -22.59 8.48 14.00
CA PRO A 586 -23.65 7.57 14.45
C PRO A 586 -24.61 7.16 13.33
N VAL A 587 -24.89 8.03 12.36
CA VAL A 587 -25.69 7.68 11.18
C VAL A 587 -24.99 6.59 10.36
N GLY A 588 -23.69 6.73 10.09
CA GLY A 588 -22.90 5.73 9.37
C GLY A 588 -22.79 4.40 10.11
N ILE A 589 -22.69 4.41 11.45
CA ILE A 589 -22.74 3.19 12.28
C ILE A 589 -24.07 2.46 12.07
N VAL A 590 -25.20 3.18 12.13
CA VAL A 590 -26.53 2.59 11.90
C VAL A 590 -26.63 2.05 10.46
N LEU A 591 -26.15 2.79 9.46
CA LEU A 591 -26.12 2.34 8.07
C LEU A 591 -25.29 1.06 7.90
N THR A 592 -24.14 0.96 8.58
CA THR A 592 -23.27 -0.23 8.55
C THR A 592 -24.02 -1.45 9.09
N VAL A 593 -24.63 -1.33 10.28
CA VAL A 593 -25.40 -2.42 10.90
C VAL A 593 -26.59 -2.81 10.00
N ALA A 594 -27.37 -1.83 9.53
CA ALA A 594 -28.53 -2.07 8.67
C ALA A 594 -28.14 -2.78 7.36
N THR A 595 -27.08 -2.31 6.69
CA THR A 595 -26.59 -2.90 5.44
C THR A 595 -26.17 -4.36 5.65
N LEU A 596 -25.43 -4.67 6.71
CA LEU A 596 -25.01 -6.04 7.01
C LEU A 596 -26.20 -6.96 7.36
N LEU A 597 -27.21 -6.45 8.05
CA LEU A 597 -28.45 -7.20 8.32
C LEU A 597 -29.24 -7.49 7.04
N VAL A 598 -29.33 -6.52 6.12
CA VAL A 598 -29.96 -6.71 4.81
C VAL A 598 -29.20 -7.74 3.97
N ILE A 599 -27.87 -7.62 3.86
CA ILE A 599 -27.05 -8.59 3.14
C ILE A 599 -27.25 -9.99 3.73
N LYS A 600 -27.26 -10.13 5.05
CA LYS A 600 -27.49 -11.40 5.74
C LYS A 600 -28.88 -11.98 5.42
N ALA A 601 -29.92 -11.16 5.43
CA ALA A 601 -31.30 -11.58 5.12
C ALA A 601 -31.42 -12.05 3.65
N VAL A 602 -30.85 -11.31 2.69
CA VAL A 602 -30.87 -11.64 1.26
C VAL A 602 -30.07 -12.90 0.99
N THR A 603 -28.91 -13.08 1.62
CA THR A 603 -28.04 -14.23 1.41
C THR A 603 -28.62 -15.51 2.02
N LYS A 604 -29.43 -15.40 3.09
CA LYS A 604 -30.19 -16.50 3.67
C LYS A 604 -31.34 -17.00 2.76
N LYS A 605 -31.96 -16.10 1.99
CA LYS A 605 -33.04 -16.47 1.06
C LYS A 605 -32.52 -17.19 -0.20
N LYS A 606 -31.24 -17.04 -0.54
CA LYS A 606 -30.62 -17.65 -1.73
C LYS A 606 -29.85 -18.95 -1.42
N ALA A 607 -29.70 -19.33 -0.18
CA ALA A 607 -29.10 -20.57 0.31
C ALA A 607 -30.16 -21.58 0.72
#